data_b0fa7df744e28d2f21cc7456adeb4b5e
#
_entry.id   b0fa7df744e28d2f21cc7456adeb4b5e
#
_cell.length_a   1.000
_cell.length_b   1.000
_cell.length_c   1.000
_cell.angle_alpha   90.00
_cell.angle_beta   90.00
_cell.angle_gamma   90.00
#
_symmetry.space_group_name_H-M   'P 1'
#
loop_
_entity.id
_entity.type
_entity.pdbx_description
1 polymer ?
#
loop_
_entity_poly.entity_id
_entity_poly.type
_entity_poly.pdbx_seq_one_letter_code
_entity_poly.pdbx_strand_id
1 'polypeptide(L)'
;MVTEAPATNDPRELVVWSALEEIPDPEIPNISVVELGVIRGVAFEPLPGGGERVTVELLPTFVGCPAIGVMREQIEERLRAMKLATEVAVNVSFAEPWTSERISPEGREKLRASGFAPPALTGPSFDGPELQMLLPVAECPYCGSRDTTLENPFGPTLCRAIYHCASCRQPFEQFKTV
;
A
#
# COMPACT_ATOMS: atom_id res chain seq x y z
N MET A 1 9.72 1.91 -8.43
CA MET A 1 9.21 1.13 -9.57
C MET A 1 7.71 0.99 -9.32
N VAL A 2 6.91 1.72 -10.08
CA VAL A 2 5.44 1.77 -9.93
C VAL A 2 4.90 0.36 -10.09
N THR A 3 3.99 -0.07 -9.21
CA THR A 3 3.28 -1.36 -9.33
C THR A 3 2.25 -1.24 -10.46
N GLU A 4 2.72 -1.12 -11.71
CA GLU A 4 1.90 -1.53 -12.84
C GLU A 4 1.73 -3.05 -12.75
N ALA A 5 0.56 -3.55 -13.17
CA ALA A 5 0.39 -4.99 -13.34
C ALA A 5 1.62 -5.53 -14.08
N PRO A 6 2.34 -6.49 -13.53
CA PRO A 6 3.57 -6.97 -14.15
C PRO A 6 3.24 -7.43 -15.57
N ALA A 7 4.20 -7.29 -16.48
CA ALA A 7 4.06 -7.81 -17.84
C ALA A 7 3.91 -9.34 -17.74
N THR A 8 2.66 -9.78 -17.60
CA THR A 8 2.31 -11.20 -17.54
C THR A 8 1.93 -11.68 -18.93
N ASN A 9 2.31 -12.91 -19.24
CA ASN A 9 1.89 -13.59 -20.48
C ASN A 9 0.56 -14.38 -20.30
N ASP A 10 0.05 -14.50 -19.08
CA ASP A 10 -1.21 -15.19 -18.81
C ASP A 10 -2.36 -14.16 -18.70
N PRO A 11 -3.31 -14.14 -19.64
CA PRO A 11 -4.42 -13.20 -19.60
C PRO A 11 -5.30 -13.34 -18.36
N ARG A 12 -5.29 -14.50 -17.68
CA ARG A 12 -6.05 -14.73 -16.44
C ARG A 12 -5.46 -13.93 -15.27
N GLU A 13 -4.14 -13.74 -15.24
CA GLU A 13 -3.50 -12.89 -14.23
C GLU A 13 -3.98 -11.43 -14.35
N LEU A 14 -4.15 -10.92 -15.57
CA LEU A 14 -4.69 -9.58 -15.79
C LEU A 14 -6.13 -9.45 -15.24
N VAL A 15 -6.94 -10.50 -15.41
CA VAL A 15 -8.31 -10.53 -14.85
C VAL A 15 -8.27 -10.52 -13.31
N VAL A 16 -7.33 -11.24 -12.72
CA VAL A 16 -7.13 -11.22 -11.25
C VAL A 16 -6.66 -9.85 -10.80
N TRP A 17 -5.67 -9.23 -11.47
CA TRP A 17 -5.20 -7.89 -11.15
C TRP A 17 -6.33 -6.86 -11.19
N SER A 18 -7.16 -6.89 -12.23
CA SER A 18 -8.34 -6.01 -12.33
C SER A 18 -9.33 -6.22 -11.18
N ALA A 19 -9.52 -7.46 -10.74
CA ALA A 19 -10.36 -7.74 -9.59
C ALA A 19 -9.77 -7.27 -8.26
N LEU A 20 -8.44 -7.30 -8.12
CA LEU A 20 -7.73 -6.79 -6.95
C LEU A 20 -7.77 -5.26 -6.89
N GLU A 21 -7.81 -4.56 -8.03
CA GLU A 21 -8.00 -3.10 -8.07
C GLU A 21 -9.34 -2.64 -7.48
N GLU A 22 -10.35 -3.51 -7.45
CA GLU A 22 -11.65 -3.22 -6.85
C GLU A 22 -11.69 -3.44 -5.32
N ILE A 23 -10.65 -4.03 -4.73
CA ILE A 23 -10.59 -4.31 -3.30
C ILE A 23 -9.96 -3.12 -2.57
N PRO A 24 -10.72 -2.41 -1.72
CA PRO A 24 -10.20 -1.26 -0.99
C PRO A 24 -9.33 -1.69 0.19
N ASP A 25 -8.40 -0.82 0.57
CA ASP A 25 -7.75 -0.92 1.88
C ASP A 25 -8.78 -0.73 2.99
N PRO A 26 -8.82 -1.59 4.03
CA PRO A 26 -9.83 -1.51 5.10
C PRO A 26 -9.74 -0.21 5.93
N GLU A 27 -8.57 0.42 5.99
CA GLU A 27 -8.32 1.62 6.79
C GLU A 27 -8.42 2.91 5.96
N ILE A 28 -8.25 2.81 4.63
CA ILE A 28 -8.34 3.92 3.69
C ILE A 28 -9.18 3.48 2.47
N PRO A 29 -10.52 3.46 2.59
CA PRO A 29 -11.40 2.83 1.58
C PRO A 29 -11.34 3.44 0.17
N ASN A 30 -10.69 4.58 0.00
CA ASN A 30 -10.55 5.24 -1.29
C ASN A 30 -9.34 4.75 -2.10
N ILE A 31 -8.44 3.98 -1.49
CA ILE A 31 -7.28 3.38 -2.17
C ILE A 31 -7.44 1.87 -2.23
N SER A 32 -7.09 1.26 -3.36
CA SER A 32 -7.12 -0.20 -3.50
C SER A 32 -5.83 -0.85 -2.99
N VAL A 33 -5.89 -2.15 -2.72
CA VAL A 33 -4.70 -2.94 -2.36
C VAL A 33 -3.63 -2.93 -3.45
N VAL A 34 -4.02 -2.76 -4.72
CA VAL A 34 -3.08 -2.62 -5.85
C VAL A 34 -2.44 -1.25 -5.84
N GLU A 35 -3.23 -0.16 -5.73
CA GLU A 35 -2.72 1.21 -5.68
C GLU A 35 -1.83 1.48 -4.47
N LEU A 36 -2.11 0.82 -3.34
CA LEU A 36 -1.26 0.86 -2.15
C LEU A 36 0.06 0.07 -2.33
N GLY A 37 0.13 -0.77 -3.38
CA GLY A 37 1.32 -1.54 -3.71
C GLY A 37 1.59 -2.70 -2.75
N VAL A 38 0.57 -3.21 -2.07
CA VAL A 38 0.70 -4.36 -1.16
C VAL A 38 0.59 -5.70 -1.88
N ILE A 39 0.22 -5.72 -3.15
CA ILE A 39 0.25 -6.93 -3.97
C ILE A 39 1.65 -7.07 -4.59
N ARG A 40 2.33 -8.17 -4.29
CA ARG A 40 3.64 -8.51 -4.87
C ARG A 40 3.50 -9.21 -6.21
N GLY A 41 2.53 -10.13 -6.31
CA GLY A 41 2.34 -10.93 -7.50
C GLY A 41 1.14 -11.84 -7.44
N VAL A 42 0.77 -12.30 -8.62
CA VAL A 42 -0.27 -13.29 -8.87
C VAL A 42 0.35 -14.41 -9.69
N ALA A 43 0.04 -15.67 -9.39
CA ALA A 43 0.52 -16.81 -10.16
C ALA A 43 -0.55 -17.92 -10.22
N PHE A 44 -0.60 -18.63 -11.34
CA PHE A 44 -1.39 -19.85 -11.50
C PHE A 44 -0.45 -21.06 -11.53
N GLU A 45 -0.76 -22.07 -10.72
CA GLU A 45 0.03 -23.29 -10.59
C GLU A 45 -0.86 -24.53 -10.74
N PRO A 46 -0.43 -25.55 -11.51
CA PRO A 46 -1.19 -26.78 -11.64
C PRO A 46 -1.17 -27.57 -10.32
N LEU A 47 -2.30 -28.20 -10.00
CA LEU A 47 -2.42 -29.07 -8.83
C LEU A 47 -2.13 -30.54 -9.20
N PRO A 48 -1.49 -31.32 -8.31
CA PRO A 48 -1.15 -32.73 -8.57
C PRO A 48 -2.36 -33.63 -8.90
N GLY A 49 -3.56 -33.25 -8.42
CA GLY A 49 -4.82 -33.99 -8.66
C GLY A 49 -5.64 -33.48 -9.82
N GLY A 50 -5.13 -32.55 -10.60
CA GLY A 50 -5.85 -31.82 -11.66
C GLY A 50 -6.50 -30.53 -11.15
N GLY A 51 -6.74 -29.59 -12.07
CA GLY A 51 -7.10 -28.23 -11.75
C GLY A 51 -5.90 -27.33 -11.49
N GLU A 52 -6.15 -26.11 -11.04
CA GLU A 52 -5.11 -25.10 -10.79
C GLU A 52 -5.37 -24.36 -9.47
N ARG A 53 -4.32 -23.83 -8.91
CA ARG A 53 -4.35 -22.89 -7.80
C ARG A 53 -3.97 -21.51 -8.30
N VAL A 54 -4.72 -20.47 -7.92
CA VAL A 54 -4.29 -19.09 -8.01
C VAL A 54 -3.70 -18.68 -6.66
N THR A 55 -2.49 -18.15 -6.69
CA THR A 55 -1.79 -17.64 -5.50
C THR A 55 -1.58 -16.14 -5.64
N VAL A 56 -1.96 -15.38 -4.60
CA VAL A 56 -1.67 -13.94 -4.47
C VAL A 56 -0.68 -13.75 -3.33
N GLU A 57 0.39 -13.01 -3.57
CA GLU A 57 1.36 -12.63 -2.54
C GLU A 57 1.12 -11.21 -2.05
N LEU A 58 0.89 -11.08 -0.73
CA LEU A 58 0.74 -9.81 -0.02
C LEU A 58 2.04 -9.42 0.67
N LEU A 59 2.42 -8.14 0.54
CA LEU A 59 3.50 -7.50 1.31
C LEU A 59 2.86 -6.61 2.38
N PRO A 60 3.04 -6.88 3.67
CA PRO A 60 2.56 -5.99 4.70
C PRO A 60 3.37 -4.69 4.73
N THR A 61 2.70 -3.55 4.86
CA THR A 61 3.36 -2.24 5.02
C THR A 61 4.15 -2.15 6.31
N PHE A 62 3.71 -2.86 7.34
CA PHE A 62 4.38 -3.01 8.64
C PHE A 62 4.17 -4.41 9.20
N VAL A 63 5.19 -4.94 9.90
CA VAL A 63 5.07 -6.18 10.65
C VAL A 63 3.99 -6.02 11.71
N GLY A 64 2.99 -6.93 11.72
CA GLY A 64 1.87 -6.87 12.66
C GLY A 64 0.74 -5.92 12.26
N CYS A 65 0.65 -5.50 10.99
CA CYS A 65 -0.49 -4.73 10.49
C CYS A 65 -1.81 -5.49 10.70
N PRO A 66 -2.77 -4.94 11.46
CA PRO A 66 -4.04 -5.63 11.74
C PRO A 66 -4.92 -5.78 10.49
N ALA A 67 -4.76 -4.89 9.49
CA ALA A 67 -5.52 -4.90 8.25
C ALA A 67 -5.21 -6.10 7.34
N ILE A 68 -4.03 -6.73 7.48
CA ILE A 68 -3.59 -7.85 6.63
C ILE A 68 -4.58 -9.02 6.65
N GLY A 69 -5.12 -9.37 7.84
CA GLY A 69 -6.11 -10.43 7.96
C GLY A 69 -7.37 -10.14 7.13
N VAL A 70 -7.87 -8.92 7.23
CA VAL A 70 -9.06 -8.47 6.50
C VAL A 70 -8.82 -8.43 4.99
N MET A 71 -7.70 -7.85 4.55
CA MET A 71 -7.31 -7.83 3.13
C MET A 71 -7.24 -9.25 2.56
N ARG A 72 -6.60 -10.17 3.29
CA ARG A 72 -6.48 -11.56 2.86
C ARG A 72 -7.85 -12.21 2.66
N GLU A 73 -8.76 -12.04 3.62
CA GLU A 73 -10.12 -12.60 3.55
C GLU A 73 -10.89 -12.02 2.36
N GLN A 74 -10.85 -10.71 2.15
CA GLN A 74 -11.51 -10.03 1.04
C GLN A 74 -10.98 -10.52 -0.32
N ILE A 75 -9.67 -10.67 -0.47
CA ILE A 75 -9.03 -11.18 -1.69
C ILE A 75 -9.46 -12.63 -1.94
N GLU A 76 -9.37 -13.48 -0.92
CA GLU A 76 -9.78 -14.88 -1.05
C GLU A 76 -11.25 -15.02 -1.45
N GLU A 77 -12.16 -14.25 -0.82
CA GLU A 77 -13.58 -14.26 -1.14
C GLU A 77 -13.84 -13.81 -2.58
N ARG A 78 -13.21 -12.68 -2.98
CA ARG A 78 -13.36 -12.15 -4.34
C ARG A 78 -12.89 -13.14 -5.39
N LEU A 79 -11.72 -13.75 -5.22
CA LEU A 79 -11.16 -14.68 -6.18
C LEU A 79 -11.93 -16.01 -6.24
N ARG A 80 -12.42 -16.51 -5.09
CA ARG A 80 -13.29 -17.71 -5.08
C ARG A 80 -14.59 -17.48 -5.83
N ALA A 81 -15.17 -16.28 -5.72
CA ALA A 81 -16.39 -15.91 -6.44
C ALA A 81 -16.19 -15.90 -7.98
N MET A 82 -14.99 -15.60 -8.46
CA MET A 82 -14.65 -15.58 -9.88
C MET A 82 -14.53 -16.97 -10.50
N LYS A 83 -14.27 -18.01 -9.71
CA LYS A 83 -14.14 -19.41 -10.16
C LYS A 83 -13.10 -19.61 -11.28
N LEU A 84 -12.01 -18.82 -11.26
CA LEU A 84 -10.93 -18.92 -12.24
C LEU A 84 -9.95 -20.07 -11.95
N ALA A 85 -9.94 -20.56 -10.74
CA ALA A 85 -9.07 -21.65 -10.29
C ALA A 85 -9.83 -22.59 -9.34
N THR A 86 -9.32 -23.80 -9.17
CA THR A 86 -9.88 -24.81 -8.26
C THR A 86 -9.58 -24.45 -6.80
N GLU A 87 -8.40 -23.87 -6.55
CA GLU A 87 -7.96 -23.41 -5.25
C GLU A 87 -7.52 -21.96 -5.30
N VAL A 88 -7.75 -21.23 -4.21
CA VAL A 88 -7.27 -19.85 -4.00
C VAL A 88 -6.41 -19.83 -2.76
N ALA A 89 -5.21 -19.28 -2.87
CA ALA A 89 -4.30 -19.05 -1.77
C ALA A 89 -3.84 -17.58 -1.73
N VAL A 90 -3.86 -16.98 -0.54
CA VAL A 90 -3.29 -15.64 -0.31
C VAL A 90 -2.22 -15.74 0.76
N ASN A 91 -0.98 -15.54 0.35
CA ASN A 91 0.19 -15.67 1.20
C ASN A 91 0.72 -14.30 1.61
N VAL A 92 1.01 -14.14 2.89
CA VAL A 92 1.74 -12.96 3.37
C VAL A 92 3.23 -13.23 3.24
N SER A 93 3.91 -12.42 2.46
CA SER A 93 5.34 -12.55 2.18
C SER A 93 6.14 -11.50 2.94
N PHE A 94 7.25 -11.92 3.52
CA PHE A 94 8.26 -11.04 4.12
C PHE A 94 9.62 -11.19 3.40
N ALA A 95 9.60 -11.76 2.19
CA ALA A 95 10.81 -11.99 1.41
C ALA A 95 11.48 -10.68 0.97
N GLU A 96 10.70 -9.65 0.80
CA GLU A 96 11.16 -8.27 0.57
C GLU A 96 10.33 -7.31 1.42
N PRO A 97 10.90 -6.19 1.88
CA PRO A 97 10.14 -5.18 2.57
C PRO A 97 9.22 -4.44 1.57
N TRP A 98 8.02 -4.11 2.04
CA TRP A 98 7.20 -3.12 1.34
C TRP A 98 7.89 -1.75 1.45
N THR A 99 7.89 -0.97 0.38
CA THR A 99 8.38 0.40 0.39
C THR A 99 7.32 1.36 -0.12
N SER A 100 7.34 2.60 0.36
CA SER A 100 6.39 3.63 -0.05
C SER A 100 6.46 4.01 -1.53
N GLU A 101 7.54 3.63 -2.23
CA GLU A 101 7.68 3.79 -3.68
C GLU A 101 6.73 2.88 -4.48
N ARG A 102 6.19 1.84 -3.82
CA ARG A 102 5.23 0.92 -4.42
C ARG A 102 3.82 1.52 -4.56
N ILE A 103 3.52 2.61 -3.83
CA ILE A 103 2.25 3.32 -3.97
C ILE A 103 2.20 3.96 -5.35
N SER A 104 1.15 3.64 -6.11
CA SER A 104 0.95 4.21 -7.45
C SER A 104 0.75 5.73 -7.40
N PRO A 105 0.99 6.46 -8.51
CA PRO A 105 0.70 7.89 -8.59
C PRO A 105 -0.77 8.20 -8.25
N GLU A 106 -1.70 7.40 -8.76
CA GLU A 106 -3.14 7.51 -8.49
C GLU A 106 -3.44 7.25 -7.02
N GLY A 107 -2.80 6.24 -6.42
CA GLY A 107 -2.91 5.94 -5.00
C GLY A 107 -2.44 7.10 -4.12
N ARG A 108 -1.36 7.79 -4.50
CA ARG A 108 -0.86 8.98 -3.81
C ARG A 108 -1.84 10.14 -3.88
N GLU A 109 -2.48 10.35 -5.02
CA GLU A 109 -3.52 11.37 -5.17
C GLU A 109 -4.77 11.04 -4.35
N LYS A 110 -5.17 9.78 -4.34
CA LYS A 110 -6.29 9.31 -3.51
C LYS A 110 -6.00 9.45 -2.00
N LEU A 111 -4.76 9.17 -1.56
CA LEU A 111 -4.33 9.45 -0.20
C LEU A 111 -4.50 10.93 0.14
N ARG A 112 -3.98 11.82 -0.72
CA ARG A 112 -4.09 13.28 -0.52
C ARG A 112 -5.56 13.73 -0.48
N ALA A 113 -6.37 13.26 -1.41
CA ALA A 113 -7.81 13.57 -1.46
C ALA A 113 -8.57 13.08 -0.22
N SER A 114 -8.07 12.03 0.44
CA SER A 114 -8.61 11.48 1.69
C SER A 114 -8.07 12.18 2.96
N GLY A 115 -7.26 13.23 2.79
CA GLY A 115 -6.69 13.99 3.92
C GLY A 115 -5.41 13.40 4.51
N PHE A 116 -4.80 12.43 3.83
CA PHE A 116 -3.50 11.88 4.20
C PHE A 116 -2.38 12.53 3.39
N ALA A 117 -1.29 12.92 4.03
CA ALA A 117 -0.08 13.29 3.32
C ALA A 117 0.60 12.01 2.80
N PRO A 118 0.80 11.86 1.47
CA PRO A 118 1.54 10.74 0.94
C PRO A 118 3.00 10.77 1.41
N PRO A 119 3.68 9.62 1.49
CA PRO A 119 5.10 9.58 1.83
C PRO A 119 5.94 10.27 0.74
N ALA A 120 7.08 10.84 1.13
CA ALA A 120 8.03 11.40 0.16
C ALA A 120 8.54 10.31 -0.79
N LEU A 121 8.73 10.67 -2.07
CA LEU A 121 9.22 9.73 -3.11
C LEU A 121 10.72 9.43 -2.99
N THR A 122 11.46 10.29 -2.25
CA THR A 122 12.87 10.10 -1.98
C THR A 122 13.07 10.21 -0.49
N GLY A 123 13.65 9.17 0.11
CA GLY A 123 14.22 9.31 1.44
C GLY A 123 15.27 10.41 1.45
N PRO A 124 15.64 10.95 2.62
CA PRO A 124 16.74 11.91 2.70
C PRO A 124 17.99 11.24 2.11
N SER A 125 18.52 11.80 1.04
CA SER A 125 19.86 11.46 0.55
C SER A 125 20.85 12.00 1.59
N PHE A 126 21.35 11.12 2.44
CA PHE A 126 22.38 11.45 3.43
C PHE A 126 23.76 11.47 2.76
N ASP A 127 24.00 12.47 1.91
CA ASP A 127 25.33 12.78 1.40
C ASP A 127 25.95 13.92 2.22
N GLY A 128 26.28 13.65 3.50
CA GLY A 128 26.99 14.63 4.29
C GLY A 128 27.13 14.28 5.78
N PRO A 129 28.18 14.82 6.47
CA PRO A 129 28.47 14.50 7.86
C PRO A 129 27.59 15.22 8.89
N GLU A 130 26.56 15.91 8.47
CA GLU A 130 25.61 16.55 9.37
C GLU A 130 24.44 15.59 9.63
N LEU A 131 24.50 15.00 10.81
CA LEU A 131 23.41 14.25 11.44
C LEU A 131 22.28 15.23 11.83
N GLN A 132 21.79 16.01 10.88
CA GLN A 132 20.52 16.68 11.02
C GLN A 132 19.47 15.58 10.85
N MET A 133 18.92 15.21 11.98
CA MET A 133 17.67 14.46 12.06
C MET A 133 16.57 15.37 11.49
N LEU A 134 16.60 15.55 10.16
CA LEU A 134 15.56 16.22 9.42
C LEU A 134 14.34 15.31 9.54
N LEU A 135 13.48 15.61 10.50
CA LEU A 135 12.15 15.05 10.56
C LEU A 135 11.53 15.25 9.15
N PRO A 136 11.02 14.21 8.52
CA PRO A 136 10.50 14.34 7.18
C PRO A 136 9.39 15.39 7.17
N VAL A 137 9.58 16.45 6.39
CA VAL A 137 8.57 17.50 6.24
C VAL A 137 7.42 16.92 5.41
N ALA A 138 6.25 16.78 6.03
CA ALA A 138 5.05 16.37 5.34
C ALA A 138 4.38 17.59 4.69
N GLU A 139 3.99 17.48 3.43
CA GLU A 139 3.17 18.47 2.76
C GLU A 139 1.71 18.35 3.23
N CYS A 140 1.11 19.45 3.68
CA CYS A 140 -0.27 19.45 4.14
C CYS A 140 -1.24 19.06 3.00
N PRO A 141 -2.06 18.02 3.16
CA PRO A 141 -2.98 17.56 2.12
C PRO A 141 -4.10 18.57 1.82
N TYR A 142 -4.38 19.49 2.76
CA TYR A 142 -5.46 20.48 2.63
C TYR A 142 -5.06 21.76 1.93
N CYS A 143 -3.84 22.25 2.15
CA CYS A 143 -3.41 23.55 1.62
C CYS A 143 -2.07 23.55 0.90
N GLY A 144 -1.39 22.40 0.81
CA GLY A 144 -0.09 22.25 0.14
C GLY A 144 1.10 22.89 0.88
N SER A 145 0.89 23.45 2.08
CA SER A 145 1.97 24.07 2.84
C SER A 145 2.96 23.03 3.37
N ARG A 146 4.23 23.39 3.39
CA ARG A 146 5.32 22.62 4.03
C ARG A 146 5.66 23.12 5.42
N ASP A 147 4.98 24.17 5.89
CA ASP A 147 5.08 24.67 7.26
C ASP A 147 4.24 23.77 8.19
N THR A 148 4.79 22.59 8.44
CA THR A 148 4.14 21.50 9.18
C THR A 148 5.06 20.97 10.26
N THR A 149 4.49 20.55 11.37
CA THR A 149 5.20 20.01 12.52
C THR A 149 4.71 18.61 12.84
N LEU A 150 5.64 17.68 13.03
CA LEU A 150 5.32 16.34 13.54
C LEU A 150 4.90 16.47 15.02
N GLU A 151 3.65 16.13 15.33
CA GLU A 151 3.15 16.12 16.70
C GLU A 151 3.30 14.76 17.37
N ASN A 152 3.05 13.70 16.61
CA ASN A 152 3.19 12.34 17.13
C ASN A 152 3.67 11.39 16.02
N PRO A 153 4.82 10.70 16.21
CA PRO A 153 5.30 9.70 15.25
C PRO A 153 4.43 8.43 15.21
N PHE A 154 3.47 8.29 16.11
CA PHE A 154 2.55 7.17 16.18
C PHE A 154 1.12 7.69 15.99
N GLY A 155 0.53 7.40 14.82
CA GLY A 155 -0.87 7.64 14.52
C GLY A 155 -1.78 6.52 15.03
N PRO A 156 -3.02 6.46 14.54
CA PRO A 156 -3.97 5.37 14.88
C PRO A 156 -3.42 3.99 14.50
N THR A 157 -2.53 3.92 13.51
CA THR A 157 -1.84 2.71 13.08
C THR A 157 -0.35 2.96 12.95
N LEU A 158 0.46 1.88 12.93
CA LEU A 158 1.92 1.97 12.90
C LEU A 158 2.46 2.62 11.60
N CYS A 159 1.71 2.52 10.50
CA CYS A 159 2.06 3.12 9.21
C CYS A 159 1.79 4.62 9.12
N ARG A 160 1.22 5.26 10.16
CA ARG A 160 0.82 6.67 10.15
C ARG A 160 1.51 7.47 11.24
N ALA A 161 1.66 8.77 10.98
CA ALA A 161 2.13 9.77 11.94
C ALA A 161 1.17 10.97 11.93
N ILE A 162 1.09 11.71 13.02
CA ILE A 162 0.23 12.88 13.17
C ILE A 162 1.05 14.14 13.02
N TYR A 163 0.59 15.02 12.14
CA TYR A 163 1.17 16.32 11.86
C TYR A 163 0.15 17.44 12.09
N HIS A 164 0.67 18.65 12.29
CA HIS A 164 -0.11 19.88 12.32
C HIS A 164 0.43 20.87 11.28
N CYS A 165 -0.46 21.50 10.54
CA CYS A 165 -0.10 22.54 9.59
C CYS A 165 -0.26 23.94 10.23
N ALA A 166 0.83 24.71 10.30
CA ALA A 166 0.81 26.07 10.86
C ALA A 166 0.04 27.04 9.94
N SER A 167 0.02 26.80 8.63
CA SER A 167 -0.64 27.68 7.66
C SER A 167 -2.17 27.59 7.69
N CYS A 168 -2.77 26.39 7.62
CA CYS A 168 -4.23 26.22 7.64
C CYS A 168 -4.76 25.76 9.00
N ARG A 169 -3.88 25.50 9.97
CA ARG A 169 -4.20 25.08 11.35
C ARG A 169 -4.97 23.77 11.45
N GLN A 170 -4.82 22.89 10.46
CA GLN A 170 -5.44 21.57 10.47
C GLN A 170 -4.44 20.51 10.91
N PRO A 171 -4.82 19.59 11.81
CA PRO A 171 -4.11 18.34 11.99
C PRO A 171 -4.37 17.43 10.80
N PHE A 172 -3.40 16.59 10.47
CA PHE A 172 -3.52 15.58 9.42
C PHE A 172 -2.62 14.39 9.71
N GLU A 173 -2.88 13.29 9.04
CA GLU A 173 -2.05 12.11 9.12
C GLU A 173 -1.12 12.01 7.90
N GLN A 174 0.11 11.58 8.14
CA GLN A 174 1.03 11.21 7.07
C GLN A 174 1.16 9.69 7.02
N PHE A 175 1.09 9.12 5.82
CA PHE A 175 1.53 7.76 5.57
C PHE A 175 3.07 7.74 5.58
N LYS A 176 3.66 6.95 6.49
CA LYS A 176 5.12 6.97 6.72
C LYS A 176 5.89 6.45 5.51
N THR A 177 7.07 7.02 5.30
CA THR A 177 8.07 6.45 4.40
C THR A 177 8.70 5.22 5.05
N VAL A 178 8.77 4.12 4.32
CA VAL A 178 9.41 2.86 4.71
C VAL A 178 10.38 2.47 3.63
#